data_d8d03043dd9f2b58c884af0bf38c7f31
#
_entry.id   d8d03043dd9f2b58c884af0bf38c7f31
#
_cell.length_a   1.000
_cell.length_b   1.000
_cell.length_c   1.000
_cell.angle_alpha   90.00
_cell.angle_beta   90.00
_cell.angle_gamma   90.00
#
_symmetry.space_group_name_H-M   'P 1'
#
loop_
_entity.id
_entity.type
_entity.pdbx_description
1 polymer ?
#
loop_
_entity_poly.entity_id
_entity_poly.type
_entity_poly.pdbx_seq_one_letter_code
_entity_poly.pdbx_strand_id
1 'polypeptide(L)'
;MSNTKPLLKWAGGKRKLAPLITEIVSKEIPATQNYVEPFFGGGAVYFELYNKNLFTTAVVNDVVPQLVNFYKTLSNAESVDEIYKSILEKFKEFNALEEIEERKDYFTKMRGEFNHLWLEEQRNTVMHKESLDYLTEENSIKSTVLLYVINKT
;
A
#
# COMPACT_ATOMS: atom_id res chain seq x y z
N MET A 1 -17.05 -8.57 13.47
CA MET A 1 -16.45 -7.83 12.34
C MET A 1 -15.02 -8.31 12.17
N SER A 2 -14.55 -8.53 10.93
CA SER A 2 -13.15 -8.90 10.70
C SER A 2 -12.24 -7.75 11.10
N ASN A 3 -11.19 -8.03 11.87
CA ASN A 3 -10.22 -7.02 12.29
C ASN A 3 -9.30 -6.69 11.11
N THR A 4 -9.49 -5.53 10.48
CA THR A 4 -8.70 -5.07 9.33
C THR A 4 -7.29 -4.67 9.78
N LYS A 5 -6.28 -5.05 9.02
CA LYS A 5 -4.86 -4.80 9.35
C LYS A 5 -4.12 -4.17 8.19
N PRO A 6 -3.04 -3.41 8.48
CA PRO A 6 -2.16 -2.90 7.44
C PRO A 6 -1.66 -4.01 6.51
N LEU A 7 -1.79 -3.80 5.19
CA LEU A 7 -1.36 -4.75 4.17
C LEU A 7 0.16 -4.76 4.00
N LEU A 8 0.81 -3.61 4.18
CA LEU A 8 2.25 -3.46 4.02
C LEU A 8 2.99 -3.40 5.36
N LYS A 9 4.19 -3.97 5.39
CA LYS A 9 5.20 -3.66 6.40
C LYS A 9 5.95 -2.42 5.91
N TRP A 10 5.80 -1.30 6.61
CA TRP A 10 6.41 -0.04 6.20
C TRP A 10 7.40 0.47 7.23
N ALA A 11 8.56 0.97 6.76
CA ALA A 11 9.60 1.51 7.64
C ALA A 11 9.03 2.71 8.42
N GLY A 12 9.31 2.78 9.72
CA GLY A 12 8.74 3.81 10.61
C GLY A 12 7.25 3.62 10.94
N GLY A 13 6.66 2.49 10.52
CA GLY A 13 5.24 2.19 10.79
C GLY A 13 4.91 2.20 12.28
N LYS A 14 3.76 2.78 12.63
CA LYS A 14 3.32 3.01 14.02
C LYS A 14 2.59 1.80 14.64
N ARG A 15 2.77 0.56 14.13
CA ARG A 15 2.04 -0.64 14.61
C ARG A 15 2.11 -0.84 16.13
N LYS A 16 3.28 -0.57 16.74
CA LYS A 16 3.46 -0.70 18.19
C LYS A 16 2.78 0.43 18.98
N LEU A 17 2.67 1.60 18.37
CA LEU A 17 2.07 2.79 19.00
C LEU A 17 0.58 2.93 18.67
N ALA A 18 0.09 2.35 17.60
CA ALA A 18 -1.30 2.49 17.17
C ALA A 18 -2.32 2.12 18.24
N PRO A 19 -2.18 1.04 19.03
CA PRO A 19 -3.10 0.74 20.13
C PRO A 19 -3.13 1.83 21.19
N LEU A 20 -1.97 2.36 21.59
CA LEU A 20 -1.86 3.44 22.58
C LEU A 20 -2.48 4.73 22.06
N ILE A 21 -2.17 5.12 20.82
CA ILE A 21 -2.76 6.30 20.17
C ILE A 21 -4.28 6.16 20.15
N THR A 22 -4.78 5.00 19.76
CA THR A 22 -6.21 4.72 19.69
C THR A 22 -6.89 4.77 21.07
N GLU A 23 -6.21 4.30 22.11
CA GLU A 23 -6.72 4.39 23.48
C GLU A 23 -6.86 5.86 23.92
N ILE A 24 -5.84 6.69 23.66
CA ILE A 24 -5.87 8.12 23.99
C ILE A 24 -7.00 8.80 23.20
N VAL A 25 -7.06 8.57 21.87
CA VAL A 25 -8.11 9.17 21.03
C VAL A 25 -9.51 8.77 21.53
N SER A 26 -9.72 7.51 21.87
CA SER A 26 -11.02 7.03 22.35
C SER A 26 -11.46 7.68 23.66
N LYS A 27 -10.52 8.12 24.51
CA LYS A 27 -10.81 8.75 25.80
C LYS A 27 -11.01 10.26 25.68
N GLU A 28 -10.17 10.91 24.89
CA GLU A 28 -10.07 12.36 24.85
C GLU A 28 -10.90 13.00 23.72
N ILE A 29 -11.19 12.24 22.66
CA ILE A 29 -11.86 12.76 21.48
C ILE A 29 -13.11 11.91 21.23
N PRO A 30 -14.31 12.50 21.23
CA PRO A 30 -15.52 11.77 20.84
C PRO A 30 -15.40 11.28 19.40
N ALA A 31 -16.11 10.19 19.07
CA ALA A 31 -16.16 9.67 17.70
C ALA A 31 -16.52 10.81 16.73
N THR A 32 -15.71 10.96 15.69
CA THR A 32 -15.84 12.04 14.70
C THR A 32 -16.30 11.50 13.35
N GLN A 33 -16.84 12.37 12.52
CA GLN A 33 -17.16 12.01 11.15
C GLN A 33 -15.92 11.96 10.27
N ASN A 34 -14.93 12.80 10.53
CA ASN A 34 -13.80 13.00 9.64
C ASN A 34 -12.48 12.65 10.33
N TYR A 35 -11.67 11.85 9.66
CA TYR A 35 -10.30 11.54 10.02
C TYR A 35 -9.34 12.01 8.92
N VAL A 36 -8.23 12.63 9.28
CA VAL A 36 -7.22 13.08 8.32
C VAL A 36 -5.85 12.57 8.74
N GLU A 37 -5.18 11.81 7.88
CA GLU A 37 -3.81 11.31 8.09
C GLU A 37 -2.91 11.68 6.90
N PRO A 38 -2.13 12.78 6.99
CA PRO A 38 -1.30 13.25 5.87
C PRO A 38 -0.02 12.43 5.66
N PHE A 39 0.38 11.58 6.61
CA PHE A 39 1.56 10.71 6.57
C PHE A 39 1.15 9.27 6.85
N PHE A 40 0.39 8.69 5.92
CA PHE A 40 -0.32 7.43 6.09
C PHE A 40 0.60 6.22 6.28
N GLY A 41 1.71 6.16 5.54
CA GLY A 41 2.62 5.03 5.58
C GLY A 41 1.91 3.70 5.32
N GLY A 42 2.06 2.75 6.23
CA GLY A 42 1.33 1.47 6.18
C GLY A 42 -0.09 1.51 6.75
N GLY A 43 -0.59 2.67 7.20
CA GLY A 43 -1.96 2.84 7.71
C GLY A 43 -2.21 2.26 9.09
N ALA A 44 -1.18 2.08 9.92
CA ALA A 44 -1.35 1.39 11.20
C ALA A 44 -2.34 2.07 12.16
N VAL A 45 -2.31 3.40 12.25
CA VAL A 45 -3.22 4.18 13.10
C VAL A 45 -4.62 4.18 12.51
N TYR A 46 -4.74 4.42 11.22
CA TYR A 46 -6.01 4.36 10.50
C TYR A 46 -6.78 3.07 10.76
N PHE A 47 -6.14 1.90 10.55
CA PHE A 47 -6.83 0.61 10.71
C PHE A 47 -7.22 0.33 12.15
N GLU A 48 -6.45 0.76 13.13
CA GLU A 48 -6.81 0.64 14.55
C GLU A 48 -8.04 1.50 14.90
N LEU A 49 -8.07 2.76 14.46
CA LEU A 49 -9.20 3.67 14.67
C LEU A 49 -10.45 3.19 13.92
N TYR A 50 -10.27 2.71 12.68
CA TYR A 50 -11.35 2.15 11.86
C TYR A 50 -12.01 0.94 12.54
N ASN A 51 -11.22 0.00 13.05
CA ASN A 51 -11.72 -1.19 13.73
C ASN A 51 -12.55 -0.87 14.98
N LYS A 52 -12.34 0.31 15.58
CA LYS A 52 -13.11 0.81 16.72
C LYS A 52 -14.23 1.78 16.35
N ASN A 53 -14.51 1.95 15.06
CA ASN A 53 -15.54 2.87 14.53
C ASN A 53 -15.41 4.31 15.07
N LEU A 54 -14.18 4.81 15.15
CA LEU A 54 -13.92 6.16 15.70
C LEU A 54 -14.05 7.26 14.64
N PHE A 55 -14.27 6.91 13.38
CA PHE A 55 -14.58 7.86 12.30
C PHE A 55 -15.47 7.19 11.24
N THR A 56 -16.12 8.00 10.39
CA THR A 56 -16.97 7.53 9.28
C THR A 56 -16.37 7.81 7.92
N THR A 57 -15.63 8.91 7.80
CA THR A 57 -14.91 9.28 6.58
C THR A 57 -13.44 9.52 6.86
N ALA A 58 -12.58 9.26 5.89
CA ALA A 58 -11.16 9.48 6.03
C ALA A 58 -10.56 10.12 4.77
N VAL A 59 -9.63 11.04 4.98
CA VAL A 59 -8.71 11.54 3.96
C VAL A 59 -7.31 11.11 4.37
N VAL A 60 -6.69 10.29 3.56
CA VAL A 60 -5.32 9.79 3.80
C VAL A 60 -4.41 10.21 2.67
N ASN A 61 -3.18 10.56 3.01
CA ASN A 61 -2.16 10.94 2.04
C ASN A 61 -0.78 10.45 2.49
N ASP A 62 0.15 10.37 1.55
CA ASP A 62 1.57 10.15 1.84
C ASP A 62 2.44 10.89 0.83
N VAL A 63 3.66 11.23 1.21
CA VAL A 63 4.64 11.84 0.32
C VAL A 63 5.22 10.83 -0.67
N VAL A 64 5.10 9.53 -0.38
CA VAL A 64 5.61 8.43 -1.20
C VAL A 64 4.55 8.04 -2.23
N PRO A 65 4.73 8.41 -3.52
CA PRO A 65 3.71 8.20 -4.56
C PRO A 65 3.40 6.71 -4.77
N GLN A 66 4.35 5.81 -4.51
CA GLN A 66 4.14 4.36 -4.58
C GLN A 66 3.11 3.88 -3.57
N LEU A 67 3.08 4.45 -2.36
CA LEU A 67 2.07 4.14 -1.36
C LEU A 67 0.70 4.69 -1.75
N VAL A 68 0.66 5.92 -2.23
CA VAL A 68 -0.58 6.55 -2.70
C VAL A 68 -1.19 5.71 -3.83
N ASN A 69 -0.38 5.33 -4.82
CA ASN A 69 -0.80 4.44 -5.90
C ASN A 69 -1.34 3.11 -5.36
N PHE A 70 -0.61 2.46 -4.45
CA PHE A 70 -0.99 1.17 -3.88
C PHE A 70 -2.40 1.21 -3.26
N TYR A 71 -2.65 2.16 -2.37
CA TYR A 71 -3.95 2.25 -1.70
C TYR A 71 -5.05 2.76 -2.62
N LYS A 72 -4.76 3.69 -3.53
CA LYS A 72 -5.71 4.17 -4.53
C LYS A 72 -6.17 3.05 -5.46
N THR A 73 -5.24 2.26 -5.98
CA THR A 73 -5.55 1.12 -6.86
C THR A 73 -6.35 0.04 -6.14
N LEU A 74 -6.02 -0.27 -4.88
CA LEU A 74 -6.78 -1.22 -4.06
C LEU A 74 -8.17 -0.70 -3.65
N SER A 75 -8.41 0.60 -3.65
CA SER A 75 -9.74 1.15 -3.37
C SER A 75 -10.69 1.07 -4.57
N ASN A 76 -10.17 0.77 -5.76
CA ASN A 76 -10.99 0.53 -6.94
C ASN A 76 -11.46 -0.93 -6.97
N ALA A 77 -12.75 -1.14 -6.77
CA ALA A 77 -13.36 -2.47 -6.72
C ALA A 77 -13.17 -3.29 -8.02
N GLU A 78 -13.08 -2.63 -9.17
CA GLU A 78 -12.91 -3.30 -10.47
C GLU A 78 -11.51 -3.92 -10.61
N SER A 79 -10.49 -3.34 -9.97
CA SER A 79 -9.11 -3.80 -10.06
C SER A 79 -8.74 -4.87 -9.02
N VAL A 80 -9.53 -5.03 -7.95
CA VAL A 80 -9.16 -5.88 -6.80
C VAL A 80 -9.00 -7.35 -7.17
N ASP A 81 -9.91 -7.90 -7.99
CA ASP A 81 -9.86 -9.31 -8.38
C ASP A 81 -8.65 -9.62 -9.27
N GLU A 82 -8.30 -8.72 -10.16
CA GLU A 82 -7.11 -8.83 -11.01
C GLU A 82 -5.82 -8.75 -10.18
N ILE A 83 -5.74 -7.78 -9.28
CA ILE A 83 -4.62 -7.63 -8.35
C ILE A 83 -4.44 -8.90 -7.52
N TYR A 84 -5.52 -9.43 -6.96
CA TYR A 84 -5.48 -10.64 -6.14
C TYR A 84 -4.98 -11.85 -6.91
N LYS A 85 -5.49 -12.10 -8.12
CA LYS A 85 -5.04 -13.20 -8.99
C LYS A 85 -3.55 -13.06 -9.32
N SER A 86 -3.13 -11.86 -9.74
CA SER A 86 -1.72 -11.59 -10.08
C SER A 86 -0.78 -11.78 -8.89
N ILE A 87 -1.20 -11.38 -7.67
CA ILE A 87 -0.43 -11.64 -6.44
C ILE A 87 -0.28 -13.15 -6.20
N LEU A 88 -1.37 -13.92 -6.33
CA LEU A 88 -1.32 -15.37 -6.13
C LEU A 88 -0.39 -16.06 -7.14
N GLU A 89 -0.41 -15.64 -8.41
CA GLU A 89 0.49 -16.14 -9.45
C GLU A 89 1.95 -15.87 -9.10
N LYS A 90 2.28 -14.64 -8.71
CA LYS A 90 3.64 -14.28 -8.29
C LYS A 90 4.12 -15.07 -7.07
N PHE A 91 3.27 -15.30 -6.09
CA PHE A 91 3.63 -16.17 -4.96
C PHE A 91 3.79 -17.64 -5.37
N LYS A 92 2.96 -18.13 -6.30
CA LYS A 92 3.11 -19.48 -6.84
C LYS A 92 4.44 -19.65 -7.57
N GLU A 93 4.80 -18.69 -8.43
CA GLU A 93 6.10 -18.65 -9.10
C GLU A 93 7.25 -18.67 -8.08
N PHE A 94 7.22 -17.76 -7.09
CA PHE A 94 8.26 -17.66 -6.06
C PHE A 94 8.39 -18.92 -5.19
N ASN A 95 7.27 -19.53 -4.81
CA ASN A 95 7.26 -20.73 -3.96
C ASN A 95 7.67 -22.01 -4.71
N ALA A 96 7.61 -22.00 -6.05
CA ALA A 96 8.09 -23.11 -6.88
C ALA A 96 9.62 -23.13 -7.01
N LEU A 97 10.30 -22.05 -6.65
CA LEU A 97 11.76 -21.98 -6.66
C LEU A 97 12.33 -22.70 -5.42
N GLU A 98 13.22 -23.64 -5.65
CA GLU A 98 13.82 -24.46 -4.57
C GLU A 98 15.09 -23.80 -4.02
N GLU A 99 15.93 -23.26 -4.92
CA GLU A 99 17.23 -22.72 -4.58
C GLU A 99 17.15 -21.27 -4.07
N ILE A 100 18.00 -20.95 -3.08
CA ILE A 100 18.06 -19.61 -2.49
C ILE A 100 18.50 -18.56 -3.52
N GLU A 101 19.40 -18.91 -4.42
CA GLU A 101 19.88 -17.99 -5.47
C GLU A 101 18.77 -17.69 -6.48
N GLU A 102 17.98 -18.67 -6.89
CA GLU A 102 16.82 -18.46 -7.77
C GLU A 102 15.80 -17.50 -7.13
N ARG A 103 15.53 -17.65 -5.84
CA ARG A 103 14.65 -16.73 -5.09
C ARG A 103 15.21 -15.32 -5.02
N LYS A 104 16.51 -15.15 -4.85
CA LYS A 104 17.16 -13.83 -4.86
C LYS A 104 17.10 -13.18 -6.24
N ASP A 105 17.33 -13.96 -7.29
CA ASP A 105 17.24 -13.48 -8.66
C ASP A 105 15.82 -13.06 -9.01
N TYR A 106 14.84 -13.87 -8.63
CA TYR A 106 13.43 -13.55 -8.81
C TYR A 106 13.02 -12.27 -8.08
N PHE A 107 13.42 -12.14 -6.80
CA PHE A 107 13.19 -10.93 -6.02
C PHE A 107 13.86 -9.69 -6.67
N THR A 108 15.10 -9.85 -7.11
CA THR A 108 15.87 -8.77 -7.74
C THR A 108 15.22 -8.32 -9.06
N LYS A 109 14.72 -9.28 -9.84
CA LYS A 109 13.96 -9.01 -11.07
C LYS A 109 12.68 -8.22 -10.77
N MET A 110 11.86 -8.68 -9.83
CA MET A 110 10.63 -7.97 -9.45
C MET A 110 10.89 -6.55 -8.97
N ARG A 111 11.93 -6.37 -8.14
CA ARG A 111 12.35 -5.04 -7.67
C ARG A 111 12.85 -4.16 -8.82
N GLY A 112 13.56 -4.73 -9.79
CA GLY A 112 14.00 -4.05 -11.00
C GLY A 112 12.82 -3.57 -11.84
N GLU A 113 11.82 -4.41 -12.07
CA GLU A 113 10.58 -4.05 -12.77
C GLU A 113 9.81 -2.95 -12.04
N PHE A 114 9.65 -3.06 -10.74
CA PHE A 114 9.00 -2.02 -9.92
C PHE A 114 9.73 -0.67 -10.03
N ASN A 115 11.03 -0.67 -9.88
CA ASN A 115 11.83 0.56 -9.97
C ASN A 115 11.76 1.18 -11.37
N HIS A 116 11.76 0.36 -12.42
CA HIS A 116 11.68 0.83 -13.80
C HIS A 116 10.36 1.56 -14.07
N LEU A 117 9.23 1.03 -13.62
CA LEU A 117 7.93 1.70 -13.72
C LEU A 117 7.96 3.11 -13.15
N TRP A 118 8.58 3.30 -11.99
CA TRP A 118 8.63 4.60 -11.32
C TRP A 118 9.72 5.53 -11.84
N LEU A 119 10.82 5.01 -12.39
CA LEU A 119 11.86 5.82 -13.03
C LEU A 119 11.41 6.39 -14.39
N GLU A 120 10.67 5.63 -15.16
CA GLU A 120 10.07 6.12 -16.41
C GLU A 120 9.06 7.22 -16.12
N GLU A 121 8.23 7.02 -15.12
CA GLU A 121 7.21 7.99 -14.74
C GLU A 121 7.81 9.31 -14.22
N GLN A 122 8.85 9.26 -13.41
CA GLN A 122 9.54 10.48 -12.97
C GLN A 122 10.08 11.32 -14.14
N ARG A 123 10.51 10.68 -15.23
CA ARG A 123 10.94 11.37 -16.44
C ARG A 123 9.78 12.07 -17.16
N ASN A 124 8.61 11.44 -17.16
CA ASN A 124 7.40 11.95 -17.81
C ASN A 124 6.72 13.07 -16.99
N THR A 125 6.74 12.95 -15.66
CA THR A 125 6.05 13.89 -14.75
C THR A 125 6.73 15.27 -14.66
N VAL A 126 8.01 15.38 -14.97
CA VAL A 126 8.72 16.68 -15.05
C VAL A 126 8.12 17.57 -16.16
N MET A 127 7.43 16.97 -17.12
CA MET A 127 6.84 17.68 -18.27
C MET A 127 5.35 18.05 -18.11
N HIS A 128 4.58 17.39 -17.21
CA HIS A 128 3.12 17.62 -17.10
C HIS A 128 2.65 17.60 -15.63
N LYS A 129 2.61 18.79 -15.04
CA LYS A 129 2.30 19.02 -13.61
C LYS A 129 0.81 18.94 -13.23
N GLU A 130 -0.09 18.46 -14.06
CA GLU A 130 -1.55 18.63 -13.86
C GLU A 130 -2.33 17.40 -13.43
N SER A 131 -1.75 16.18 -13.41
CA SER A 131 -2.48 15.01 -12.92
C SER A 131 -1.77 14.35 -11.75
N LEU A 132 -2.56 13.98 -10.72
CA LEU A 132 -2.13 13.12 -9.60
C LEU A 132 -2.02 11.64 -10.02
N ASP A 133 -2.30 11.32 -11.27
CA ASP A 133 -2.22 9.98 -11.82
C ASP A 133 -0.84 9.76 -12.44
N TYR A 134 0.07 9.26 -11.62
CA TYR A 134 1.47 9.00 -12.01
C TYR A 134 1.63 7.83 -12.98
N LEU A 135 0.69 6.92 -13.05
CA LEU A 135 0.77 5.68 -13.84
C LEU A 135 -0.52 5.47 -14.62
N THR A 136 -0.42 4.80 -15.78
CA THR A 136 -1.60 4.23 -16.45
C THR A 136 -2.28 3.21 -15.53
N GLU A 137 -3.54 2.87 -15.78
CA GLU A 137 -4.27 1.89 -14.97
C GLU A 137 -3.53 0.54 -14.91
N GLU A 138 -3.08 0.01 -16.04
CA GLU A 138 -2.30 -1.23 -16.13
C GLU A 138 -1.02 -1.14 -15.28
N ASN A 139 -0.25 -0.07 -15.40
CA ASN A 139 0.98 0.13 -14.63
C ASN A 139 0.70 0.35 -13.14
N SER A 140 -0.44 0.94 -12.78
CA SER A 140 -0.89 1.09 -11.39
C SER A 140 -1.17 -0.26 -10.76
N ILE A 141 -1.87 -1.15 -11.46
CA ILE A 141 -2.12 -2.53 -11.04
C ILE A 141 -0.79 -3.28 -10.90
N LYS A 142 0.05 -3.25 -11.93
CA LYS A 142 1.36 -3.91 -11.91
C LYS A 142 2.24 -3.41 -10.76
N SER A 143 2.32 -2.11 -10.55
CA SER A 143 3.05 -1.51 -9.43
C SER A 143 2.52 -1.98 -8.07
N THR A 144 1.20 -2.06 -7.91
CA THR A 144 0.54 -2.50 -6.68
C THR A 144 0.86 -3.97 -6.37
N VAL A 145 0.79 -4.85 -7.38
CA VAL A 145 1.15 -6.27 -7.27
C VAL A 145 2.62 -6.42 -6.86
N LEU A 146 3.53 -5.77 -7.60
CA LEU A 146 4.97 -5.86 -7.33
C LEU A 146 5.32 -5.32 -5.94
N LEU A 147 4.78 -4.17 -5.55
CA LEU A 147 5.03 -3.61 -4.21
C LEU A 147 4.57 -4.57 -3.11
N TYR A 148 3.40 -5.19 -3.26
CA TYR A 148 2.88 -6.12 -2.27
C TYR A 148 3.76 -7.38 -2.18
N VAL A 149 4.09 -8.01 -3.31
CA VAL A 149 4.89 -9.25 -3.33
C VAL A 149 6.30 -8.99 -2.79
N ILE A 150 7.00 -7.94 -3.24
CA ILE A 150 8.32 -7.54 -2.73
C ILE A 150 8.30 -7.28 -1.21
N ASN A 151 7.20 -6.72 -0.70
CA ASN A 151 7.06 -6.43 0.72
C ASN A 151 6.83 -7.69 1.59
N LYS A 152 6.44 -8.81 0.99
CA LYS A 152 6.12 -10.08 1.67
C LYS A 152 7.15 -11.19 1.46
N THR A 153 7.92 -11.15 0.38
CA THR A 153 9.06 -12.05 0.12
C THR A 153 10.32 -11.56 0.80
#